data_e6b9aafc8d401864a52092c196ce7552
#
_entry.id   e6b9aafc8d401864a52092c196ce7552
#
_cell.length_a   1.000
_cell.length_b   1.000
_cell.length_c   1.000
_cell.angle_alpha   90.00
_cell.angle_beta   90.00
_cell.angle_gamma   90.00
#
_symmetry.space_group_name_H-M   'P 1'
#
loop_
_entity.id
_entity.type
_entity.pdbx_description
1 polymer ?
#
loop_
_entity_poly.entity_id
_entity_poly.type
_entity_poly.pdbx_seq_one_letter_code
_entity_poly.pdbx_strand_id
1 'polypeptide(L)'
;MLKQISASILLLLLLTSLIHAQQREWVKVAPLGAGFSVMMPTRPTEAVESKELFTLHSFVAATGTTLLIAVYFDYAPSMKMNEATELVANRDSFLRGVNARLISSKEIKLDGRSGLEFTGEDERRLYKSRVYVFGNRVHQIASVSLKGDDETGNAERFFASFAFAAITDGQGKP
;
A
#
# COMPACT_ATOMS: atom_id res chain seq x y z
N MET A 1 -51.30 22.10 19.13
CA MET A 1 -50.57 20.83 18.86
C MET A 1 -49.67 20.85 17.60
N LEU A 2 -49.81 21.77 16.65
CA LEU A 2 -48.97 21.80 15.43
C LEU A 2 -47.57 22.38 15.57
N LYS A 3 -47.25 23.14 16.64
CA LYS A 3 -45.93 23.76 16.83
C LYS A 3 -44.81 22.86 17.38
N GLN A 4 -45.16 21.74 17.99
CA GLN A 4 -44.15 20.81 18.54
C GLN A 4 -43.61 19.81 17.52
N ILE A 5 -44.29 19.57 16.43
CA ILE A 5 -43.89 18.61 15.39
C ILE A 5 -42.76 19.21 14.54
N SER A 6 -42.72 20.53 14.33
CA SER A 6 -41.70 21.21 13.52
C SER A 6 -40.29 21.18 14.12
N ALA A 7 -40.17 21.21 15.44
CA ALA A 7 -38.84 21.21 16.11
C ALA A 7 -38.16 19.84 16.06
N SER A 8 -38.92 18.75 16.17
CA SER A 8 -38.39 17.40 16.12
C SER A 8 -37.93 17.00 14.71
N ILE A 9 -38.62 17.46 13.66
CA ILE A 9 -38.23 17.21 12.28
C ILE A 9 -36.97 18.01 11.92
N LEU A 10 -36.84 19.22 12.41
CA LEU A 10 -35.67 20.07 12.18
C LEU A 10 -34.42 19.51 12.88
N LEU A 11 -34.55 18.93 14.08
CA LEU A 11 -33.48 18.28 14.81
C LEU A 11 -33.02 16.98 14.11
N LEU A 12 -33.97 16.22 13.51
CA LEU A 12 -33.65 14.99 12.79
C LEU A 12 -32.88 15.30 11.48
N LEU A 13 -33.20 16.39 10.79
CA LEU A 13 -32.50 16.85 9.60
C LEU A 13 -31.10 17.37 9.88
N LEU A 14 -30.86 17.95 11.05
CA LEU A 14 -29.53 18.39 11.50
C LEU A 14 -28.61 17.21 11.87
N LEU A 15 -29.16 16.12 12.39
CA LEU A 15 -28.39 14.91 12.71
C LEU A 15 -27.94 14.13 11.47
N THR A 16 -28.70 14.18 10.37
CA THR A 16 -28.30 13.51 9.12
C THR A 16 -27.16 14.23 8.38
N SER A 17 -26.97 15.52 8.60
CA SER A 17 -25.87 16.29 8.00
C SER A 17 -24.51 16.07 8.69
N LEU A 18 -24.48 15.55 9.91
CA LEU A 18 -23.24 15.25 10.64
C LEU A 18 -22.60 13.90 10.25
N ILE A 19 -23.34 13.02 9.57
CA ILE A 19 -22.85 11.71 9.14
C ILE A 19 -22.01 11.80 7.84
N HIS A 20 -22.02 12.94 7.16
CA HIS A 20 -21.15 13.19 5.99
C HIS A 20 -19.76 13.71 6.35
N ALA A 21 -19.41 13.74 7.64
CA ALA A 21 -18.08 14.09 8.09
C ALA A 21 -17.06 12.97 7.73
N GLN A 22 -16.36 13.21 6.62
CA GLN A 22 -15.04 12.63 6.35
C GLN A 22 -14.95 11.15 5.92
N GLN A 23 -15.67 10.75 4.88
CA GLN A 23 -15.03 9.81 3.97
C GLN A 23 -13.94 10.58 3.22
N ARG A 24 -12.73 10.61 3.76
CA ARG A 24 -11.56 11.10 3.03
C ARG A 24 -11.51 10.34 1.71
N GLU A 25 -11.67 11.08 0.61
CA GLU A 25 -11.64 10.47 -0.71
C GLU A 25 -10.24 9.92 -0.97
N TRP A 26 -10.16 8.59 -1.14
CA TRP A 26 -8.90 7.93 -1.42
C TRP A 26 -8.41 8.35 -2.79
N VAL A 27 -7.17 8.73 -2.88
CA VAL A 27 -6.54 9.17 -4.11
C VAL A 27 -5.84 8.01 -4.81
N LYS A 28 -5.95 7.96 -6.14
CA LYS A 28 -5.20 7.01 -6.94
C LYS A 28 -3.77 7.51 -7.12
N VAL A 29 -2.82 6.70 -6.69
CA VAL A 29 -1.37 6.90 -6.91
C VAL A 29 -0.95 5.97 -8.04
N ALA A 30 -0.50 6.56 -9.15
CA ALA A 30 -0.05 5.85 -10.34
C ALA A 30 1.15 6.59 -10.93
N PRO A 31 2.35 6.46 -10.33
CA PRO A 31 3.52 7.23 -10.76
C PRO A 31 3.95 6.84 -12.17
N LEU A 32 4.34 7.82 -12.95
CA LEU A 32 4.76 7.59 -14.33
C LEU A 32 5.97 6.65 -14.37
N GLY A 33 5.89 5.61 -15.18
CA GLY A 33 6.96 4.62 -15.32
C GLY A 33 7.08 3.61 -14.17
N ALA A 34 6.31 3.76 -13.08
CA ALA A 34 6.37 2.84 -11.94
C ALA A 34 5.77 1.45 -12.23
N GLY A 35 4.89 1.34 -13.23
CA GLY A 35 4.28 0.09 -13.64
C GLY A 35 3.20 -0.44 -12.68
N PHE A 36 2.68 0.38 -11.77
CA PHE A 36 1.61 0.03 -10.85
C PHE A 36 0.68 1.21 -10.56
N SER A 37 -0.45 0.89 -9.94
CA SER A 37 -1.30 1.88 -9.26
C SER A 37 -1.81 1.33 -7.93
N VAL A 38 -2.11 2.23 -6.98
CA VAL A 38 -2.68 1.90 -5.69
C VAL A 38 -3.53 3.07 -5.17
N MET A 39 -4.56 2.79 -4.39
CA MET A 39 -5.34 3.82 -3.70
C MET A 39 -4.71 4.14 -2.35
N MET A 40 -4.62 5.42 -1.99
CA MET A 40 -4.13 5.90 -0.69
C MET A 40 -5.12 6.87 -0.04
N PRO A 41 -5.20 6.93 1.30
CA PRO A 41 -6.20 7.74 2.01
C PRO A 41 -6.00 9.25 1.84
N THR A 42 -4.81 9.66 1.44
CA THR A 42 -4.42 11.04 1.14
C THR A 42 -3.36 11.04 0.06
N ARG A 43 -3.05 12.20 -0.51
CA ARG A 43 -1.86 12.35 -1.34
C ARG A 43 -0.63 11.93 -0.52
N PRO A 44 0.19 10.98 -1.00
CA PRO A 44 1.34 10.50 -0.25
C PRO A 44 2.47 11.53 -0.21
N THR A 45 3.32 11.40 0.79
CA THR A 45 4.67 11.95 0.74
C THR A 45 5.51 11.05 -0.17
N GLU A 46 6.18 11.66 -1.14
CA GLU A 46 7.02 10.98 -2.11
C GLU A 46 8.49 11.24 -1.81
N ALA A 47 9.33 10.21 -1.93
CA ALA A 47 10.78 10.35 -1.83
C ALA A 47 11.47 9.42 -2.84
N VAL A 48 12.64 9.86 -3.31
CA VAL A 48 13.51 9.08 -4.21
C VAL A 48 14.90 9.02 -3.59
N GLU A 49 15.47 7.85 -3.52
CA GLU A 49 16.81 7.60 -3.00
C GLU A 49 17.60 6.75 -3.99
N SER A 50 18.71 7.28 -4.49
CA SER A 50 19.60 6.55 -5.41
C SER A 50 20.79 5.99 -4.65
N LYS A 51 21.05 4.71 -4.88
CA LYS A 51 22.21 3.95 -4.42
C LYS A 51 22.97 3.44 -5.64
N GLU A 52 24.15 2.89 -5.40
CA GLU A 52 24.98 2.33 -6.48
C GLU A 52 24.28 1.25 -7.30
N LEU A 53 23.50 0.37 -6.65
CA LEU A 53 22.88 -0.79 -7.28
C LEU A 53 21.39 -0.63 -7.59
N PHE A 54 20.72 0.38 -7.04
CA PHE A 54 19.28 0.59 -7.25
C PHE A 54 18.85 2.04 -6.98
N THR A 55 17.70 2.41 -7.53
CA THR A 55 16.96 3.60 -7.14
C THR A 55 15.68 3.18 -6.45
N LEU A 56 15.45 3.68 -5.24
CA LEU A 56 14.24 3.48 -4.46
C LEU A 56 13.29 4.67 -4.66
N HIS A 57 12.04 4.37 -4.98
CA HIS A 57 10.94 5.33 -4.99
C HIS A 57 9.93 4.93 -3.92
N SER A 58 9.55 5.85 -3.05
CA SER A 58 8.63 5.59 -1.95
C SER A 58 7.47 6.58 -1.93
N PHE A 59 6.29 6.06 -1.56
CA PHE A 59 5.02 6.78 -1.43
C PHE A 59 4.42 6.38 -0.09
N VAL A 60 4.27 7.32 0.83
CA VAL A 60 3.81 7.06 2.19
C VAL A 60 2.63 7.95 2.52
N ALA A 61 1.55 7.35 3.01
CA ALA A 61 0.39 8.04 3.54
C ALA A 61 -0.03 7.45 4.88
N ALA A 62 -0.59 8.27 5.76
CA ALA A 62 -1.11 7.85 7.05
C ALA A 62 -2.64 7.92 7.08
N THR A 63 -3.26 7.00 7.80
CA THR A 63 -4.67 7.04 8.17
C THR A 63 -4.81 6.58 9.62
N GLY A 64 -5.32 7.45 10.51
CA GLY A 64 -5.32 7.19 11.94
C GLY A 64 -3.92 6.83 12.44
N THR A 65 -3.78 5.62 12.98
CA THR A 65 -2.53 5.05 13.51
C THR A 65 -1.81 4.13 12.52
N THR A 66 -2.35 3.97 11.30
CA THR A 66 -1.79 3.09 10.27
C THR A 66 -1.02 3.89 9.24
N LEU A 67 0.22 3.46 8.94
CA LEU A 67 0.98 3.90 7.77
C LEU A 67 0.75 2.94 6.62
N LEU A 68 0.52 3.49 5.42
CA LEU A 68 0.42 2.77 4.17
C LEU A 68 1.59 3.19 3.27
N ILE A 69 2.32 2.22 2.79
CA ILE A 69 3.59 2.41 2.11
C ILE A 69 3.55 1.65 0.78
N ALA A 70 3.82 2.34 -0.32
CA ALA A 70 4.09 1.72 -1.60
C ALA A 70 5.50 2.12 -2.03
N VAL A 71 6.31 1.16 -2.43
CA VAL A 71 7.66 1.40 -2.91
C VAL A 71 7.94 0.57 -4.16
N TYR A 72 8.86 1.06 -4.98
CA TYR A 72 9.51 0.21 -5.97
C TYR A 72 11.01 0.52 -6.03
N PHE A 73 11.75 -0.53 -6.35
CA PHE A 73 13.19 -0.49 -6.51
C PHE A 73 13.51 -0.79 -7.97
N ASP A 74 14.21 0.11 -8.63
CA ASP A 74 14.78 -0.10 -9.96
C ASP A 74 16.25 -0.50 -9.78
N TYR A 75 16.53 -1.78 -9.97
CA TYR A 75 17.90 -2.29 -9.93
C TYR A 75 18.63 -2.05 -11.24
N ALA A 76 19.95 -1.85 -11.14
CA ALA A 76 20.79 -1.69 -12.31
C ALA A 76 20.61 -2.85 -13.31
N PRO A 77 20.59 -2.62 -14.63
CA PRO A 77 20.41 -3.67 -15.65
C PRO A 77 21.46 -4.78 -15.59
N SER A 78 22.63 -4.50 -15.01
CA SER A 78 23.71 -5.47 -14.80
C SER A 78 23.42 -6.50 -13.71
N MET A 79 22.42 -6.22 -12.84
CA MET A 79 22.00 -7.16 -11.78
C MET A 79 21.18 -8.29 -12.38
N LYS A 80 21.63 -9.52 -12.20
CA LYS A 80 20.85 -10.73 -12.52
C LYS A 80 20.04 -11.12 -11.31
N MET A 81 18.74 -10.83 -11.35
CA MET A 81 17.83 -11.15 -10.25
C MET A 81 17.21 -12.53 -10.44
N ASN A 82 17.16 -13.30 -9.36
CA ASN A 82 16.35 -14.51 -9.28
C ASN A 82 15.11 -14.19 -8.45
N GLU A 83 13.92 -14.25 -9.07
CA GLU A 83 12.66 -13.81 -8.44
C GLU A 83 12.42 -14.47 -7.08
N ALA A 84 12.57 -15.79 -6.97
CA ALA A 84 12.31 -16.52 -5.72
C ALA A 84 13.27 -16.10 -4.59
N THR A 85 14.54 -15.94 -4.91
CA THR A 85 15.56 -15.49 -3.95
C THR A 85 15.32 -14.05 -3.52
N GLU A 86 14.96 -13.18 -4.48
CA GLU A 86 14.70 -11.76 -4.20
C GLU A 86 13.44 -11.55 -3.35
N LEU A 87 12.38 -12.32 -3.55
CA LEU A 87 11.18 -12.27 -2.72
C LEU A 87 11.51 -12.52 -1.25
N VAL A 88 12.29 -13.56 -0.98
CA VAL A 88 12.73 -13.92 0.38
C VAL A 88 13.69 -12.87 0.95
N ALA A 89 14.67 -12.42 0.15
CA ALA A 89 15.64 -11.42 0.57
C ALA A 89 14.98 -10.07 0.93
N ASN A 90 13.98 -9.64 0.16
CA ASN A 90 13.21 -8.42 0.44
C ASN A 90 12.39 -8.55 1.73
N ARG A 91 11.69 -9.69 1.96
CA ARG A 91 11.01 -9.97 3.23
C ARG A 91 11.96 -9.84 4.40
N ASP A 92 13.09 -10.55 4.35
CA ASP A 92 14.04 -10.64 5.47
C ASP A 92 14.72 -9.28 5.71
N SER A 93 15.00 -8.53 4.64
CA SER A 93 15.55 -7.18 4.75
C SER A 93 14.57 -6.19 5.34
N PHE A 94 13.28 -6.26 4.93
CA PHE A 94 12.23 -5.44 5.51
C PHE A 94 12.09 -5.70 7.02
N LEU A 95 11.91 -6.96 7.41
CA LEU A 95 11.73 -7.33 8.82
C LEU A 95 12.95 -6.94 9.68
N ARG A 96 14.15 -7.15 9.18
CA ARG A 96 15.38 -6.71 9.85
C ARG A 96 15.46 -5.19 9.97
N GLY A 97 15.08 -4.46 8.92
CA GLY A 97 15.10 -2.99 8.91
C GLY A 97 14.15 -2.35 9.92
N VAL A 98 13.02 -3.00 10.22
CA VAL A 98 12.05 -2.54 11.23
C VAL A 98 12.18 -3.28 12.57
N ASN A 99 13.18 -4.13 12.75
CA ASN A 99 13.43 -4.96 13.92
C ASN A 99 12.21 -5.81 14.33
N ALA A 100 11.52 -6.40 13.35
CA ALA A 100 10.34 -7.22 13.55
C ALA A 100 10.64 -8.71 13.38
N ARG A 101 9.93 -9.56 14.14
CA ARG A 101 9.94 -11.01 13.92
C ARG A 101 8.89 -11.41 12.88
N LEU A 102 9.18 -12.41 12.09
CA LEU A 102 8.24 -13.00 11.14
C LEU A 102 7.13 -13.74 11.88
N ILE A 103 5.87 -13.50 11.50
CA ILE A 103 4.69 -14.25 11.96
C ILE A 103 4.26 -15.27 10.90
N SER A 104 4.10 -14.82 9.66
CA SER A 104 3.64 -15.65 8.55
C SER A 104 4.26 -15.21 7.24
N SER A 105 4.37 -16.16 6.31
CA SER A 105 4.82 -15.90 4.95
C SER A 105 4.14 -16.89 4.00
N LYS A 106 3.59 -16.41 2.90
CA LYS A 106 2.95 -17.25 1.87
C LYS A 106 3.17 -16.70 0.47
N GLU A 107 3.30 -17.60 -0.47
CA GLU A 107 3.32 -17.25 -1.89
C GLU A 107 1.95 -16.72 -2.33
N ILE A 108 1.98 -15.71 -3.16
CA ILE A 108 0.80 -15.10 -3.78
C ILE A 108 1.03 -14.92 -5.28
N LYS A 109 -0.05 -14.68 -6.01
CA LYS A 109 0.01 -14.28 -7.43
C LYS A 109 -0.90 -13.09 -7.67
N LEU A 110 -0.45 -12.16 -8.51
CA LEU A 110 -1.24 -11.05 -9.02
C LEU A 110 -0.94 -10.86 -10.51
N ASP A 111 -1.95 -10.95 -11.37
CA ASP A 111 -1.83 -10.84 -12.82
C ASP A 111 -0.75 -11.78 -13.41
N GLY A 112 -0.70 -13.01 -12.89
CA GLY A 112 0.27 -14.04 -13.30
C GLY A 112 1.68 -13.87 -12.71
N ARG A 113 1.99 -12.76 -12.04
CA ARG A 113 3.28 -12.50 -11.40
C ARG A 113 3.34 -13.14 -10.02
N SER A 114 4.44 -13.83 -9.75
CA SER A 114 4.71 -14.39 -8.42
C SER A 114 5.03 -13.29 -7.42
N GLY A 115 4.61 -13.48 -6.19
CA GLY A 115 4.87 -12.57 -5.09
C GLY A 115 4.88 -13.30 -3.75
N LEU A 116 5.21 -12.58 -2.70
CA LEU A 116 5.23 -13.06 -1.34
C LEU A 116 4.42 -12.11 -0.45
N GLU A 117 3.41 -12.63 0.26
CA GLU A 117 2.75 -11.91 1.34
C GLU A 117 3.34 -12.39 2.66
N PHE A 118 3.68 -11.45 3.54
CA PHE A 118 4.17 -11.78 4.86
C PHE A 118 3.62 -10.81 5.91
N THR A 119 3.58 -11.31 7.14
CA THR A 119 3.28 -10.51 8.33
C THR A 119 4.43 -10.64 9.33
N GLY A 120 4.68 -9.56 10.02
CA GLY A 120 5.66 -9.49 11.10
C GLY A 120 5.15 -8.64 12.25
N GLU A 121 5.83 -8.68 13.37
CA GLU A 121 5.53 -7.81 14.51
C GLU A 121 6.78 -7.45 15.29
N ASP A 122 6.75 -6.29 15.92
CA ASP A 122 7.61 -5.92 17.03
C ASP A 122 6.79 -5.84 18.33
N GLU A 123 7.31 -5.24 19.38
CA GLU A 123 6.60 -5.11 20.67
C GLU A 123 5.29 -4.32 20.56
N ARG A 124 5.20 -3.35 19.65
CA ARG A 124 4.12 -2.35 19.57
C ARG A 124 3.33 -2.40 18.26
N ARG A 125 3.91 -2.95 17.19
CA ARG A 125 3.39 -2.81 15.82
C ARG A 125 3.18 -4.14 15.15
N LEU A 126 2.20 -4.13 14.23
CA LEU A 126 1.98 -5.17 13.23
C LEU A 126 2.39 -4.64 11.87
N TYR A 127 3.03 -5.51 11.11
CA TYR A 127 3.47 -5.26 9.75
C TYR A 127 2.82 -6.28 8.82
N LYS A 128 2.20 -5.82 7.75
CA LYS A 128 1.76 -6.67 6.65
C LYS A 128 2.39 -6.14 5.37
N SER A 129 2.91 -7.02 4.54
CA SER A 129 3.54 -6.62 3.28
C SER A 129 3.29 -7.62 2.18
N ARG A 130 3.21 -7.11 0.94
CA ARG A 130 3.30 -7.89 -0.30
C ARG A 130 4.45 -7.38 -1.11
N VAL A 131 5.27 -8.29 -1.61
CA VAL A 131 6.39 -8.00 -2.50
C VAL A 131 6.24 -8.79 -3.79
N TYR A 132 6.57 -8.16 -4.91
CA TYR A 132 6.55 -8.74 -6.24
C TYR A 132 7.85 -8.38 -6.96
N VAL A 133 8.42 -9.32 -7.67
CA VAL A 133 9.63 -9.13 -8.47
C VAL A 133 9.28 -9.36 -9.93
N PHE A 134 9.68 -8.43 -10.80
CA PHE A 134 9.50 -8.55 -12.22
C PHE A 134 10.67 -7.90 -12.99
N GLY A 135 11.45 -8.72 -13.68
CA GLY A 135 12.70 -8.27 -14.31
C GLY A 135 13.64 -7.68 -13.25
N ASN A 136 14.12 -6.47 -13.49
CA ASN A 136 15.01 -5.76 -12.56
C ASN A 136 14.26 -4.80 -11.62
N ARG A 137 12.96 -5.02 -11.42
CA ARG A 137 12.15 -4.18 -10.54
C ARG A 137 11.49 -4.99 -9.44
N VAL A 138 11.57 -4.47 -8.22
CA VAL A 138 10.83 -4.97 -7.06
C VAL A 138 9.76 -3.96 -6.70
N HIS A 139 8.51 -4.43 -6.55
CA HIS A 139 7.41 -3.65 -6.00
C HIS A 139 7.07 -4.18 -4.62
N GLN A 140 6.91 -3.30 -3.66
CA GLN A 140 6.48 -3.68 -2.32
C GLN A 140 5.40 -2.71 -1.84
N ILE A 141 4.33 -3.26 -1.29
CA ILE A 141 3.31 -2.52 -0.55
C ILE A 141 3.26 -3.03 0.88
N ALA A 142 3.15 -2.12 1.84
CA ALA A 142 3.14 -2.48 3.25
C ALA A 142 2.18 -1.61 4.05
N SER A 143 1.62 -2.18 5.12
CA SER A 143 0.94 -1.45 6.18
C SER A 143 1.67 -1.66 7.50
N VAL A 144 1.70 -0.60 8.31
CA VAL A 144 2.25 -0.60 9.66
C VAL A 144 1.19 -0.05 10.58
N SER A 145 0.68 -0.84 11.50
CA SER A 145 -0.37 -0.46 12.47
C SER A 145 0.08 -0.74 13.90
N LEU A 146 -0.52 -0.05 14.86
CA LEU A 146 -0.35 -0.39 16.26
C LEU A 146 -1.10 -1.67 16.60
N LYS A 147 -0.54 -2.48 17.51
CA LYS A 147 -1.26 -3.66 18.03
C LYS A 147 -2.51 -3.22 18.78
N GLY A 148 -3.62 -3.92 18.57
CA GLY A 148 -4.91 -3.60 19.18
C GLY A 148 -5.69 -2.49 18.46
N ASP A 149 -5.22 -2.04 17.30
CA ASP A 149 -5.93 -1.07 16.48
C ASP A 149 -6.81 -1.77 15.44
N ASP A 150 -8.10 -1.40 15.40
CA ASP A 150 -9.11 -2.03 14.52
C ASP A 150 -9.17 -1.43 13.09
N GLU A 151 -8.20 -0.62 12.69
CA GLU A 151 -8.15 -0.01 11.35
C GLU A 151 -7.79 -0.99 10.20
N THR A 152 -8.07 -2.28 10.38
CA THR A 152 -7.81 -3.34 9.38
C THR A 152 -8.46 -3.05 8.03
N GLY A 153 -9.65 -2.43 7.99
CA GLY A 153 -10.37 -2.10 6.77
C GLY A 153 -9.60 -1.15 5.83
N ASN A 154 -8.84 -0.20 6.37
CA ASN A 154 -8.01 0.70 5.57
C ASN A 154 -6.82 -0.03 4.94
N ALA A 155 -6.16 -0.90 5.70
CA ALA A 155 -5.08 -1.74 5.18
C ALA A 155 -5.60 -2.70 4.10
N GLU A 156 -6.74 -3.35 4.31
CA GLU A 156 -7.36 -4.25 3.32
C GLU A 156 -7.72 -3.52 2.03
N ARG A 157 -8.35 -2.34 2.12
CA ARG A 157 -8.64 -1.49 0.96
C ARG A 157 -7.39 -1.13 0.19
N PHE A 158 -6.32 -0.75 0.87
CA PHE A 158 -5.03 -0.44 0.27
C PHE A 158 -4.47 -1.64 -0.50
N PHE A 159 -4.35 -2.81 0.14
CA PHE A 159 -3.83 -4.02 -0.50
C PHE A 159 -4.71 -4.51 -1.66
N ALA A 160 -6.04 -4.39 -1.56
CA ALA A 160 -6.97 -4.77 -2.61
C ALA A 160 -6.92 -3.84 -3.83
N SER A 161 -6.52 -2.58 -3.63
CA SER A 161 -6.45 -1.58 -4.70
C SER A 161 -5.17 -1.63 -5.53
N PHE A 162 -4.15 -2.38 -5.08
CA PHE A 162 -2.90 -2.48 -5.81
C PHE A 162 -3.09 -3.28 -7.09
N ALA A 163 -2.69 -2.70 -8.20
CA ALA A 163 -2.74 -3.33 -9.51
C ALA A 163 -1.49 -2.97 -10.31
N PHE A 164 -0.99 -3.91 -11.10
CA PHE A 164 0.02 -3.58 -12.10
C PHE A 164 -0.61 -2.79 -13.25
N ALA A 165 0.14 -1.86 -13.81
CA ALA A 165 -0.26 -1.22 -15.05
C ALA A 165 -0.33 -2.28 -16.17
N ALA A 166 -1.34 -2.17 -17.02
CA ALA A 166 -1.41 -3.01 -18.20
C ALA A 166 -0.10 -2.85 -19.01
N ILE A 167 0.48 -3.94 -19.43
CA ILE A 167 1.58 -3.91 -20.40
C ILE A 167 0.95 -3.39 -21.70
N THR A 168 1.03 -2.09 -21.91
CA THR A 168 0.79 -1.56 -23.26
C THR A 168 2.03 -1.98 -24.06
N ASP A 169 1.90 -3.05 -24.82
CA ASP A 169 2.89 -3.39 -25.85
C ASP A 169 2.99 -2.18 -26.76
N GLY A 170 4.00 -1.35 -26.51
CA GLY A 170 4.38 -0.22 -27.34
C GLY A 170 4.95 -0.69 -28.67
N GLN A 171 4.17 -1.42 -29.43
CA GLN A 171 4.37 -1.66 -30.84
C GLN A 171 3.40 -0.74 -31.60
N GLY A 172 3.67 0.56 -31.54
CA GLY A 172 3.31 1.43 -32.63
C GLY A 172 4.13 0.99 -33.84
N LYS A 173 3.52 0.17 -34.69
CA LYS A 173 4.04 -0.14 -36.01
C LYS A 173 3.93 1.13 -36.87
N PRO A 174 4.95 1.51 -37.64
CA PRO A 174 4.91 2.65 -38.55
C PRO A 174 3.86 2.47 -39.65
#